data_35f61280749381f2bc3147f59fd3b226
#
_entry.id   35f61280749381f2bc3147f59fd3b226
#
_cell.length_a   1.000
_cell.length_b   1.000
_cell.length_c   1.000
_cell.angle_alpha   90.00
_cell.angle_beta   90.00
_cell.angle_gamma   90.00
#
_symmetry.space_group_name_H-M   'P 1'
#
loop_
_entity.id
_entity.type
_entity.pdbx_description
1 polymer ?
#
loop_
_entity_poly.entity_id
_entity_poly.type
_entity_poly.pdbx_seq_one_letter_code
_entity_poly.pdbx_strand_id
1 'polypeptide(L)'
;MRVLLGLLLAVAPAFSEGIPKDEFPARRAELRKSLDGVLVLFAKADDDLRDYIQEPNFLYLTGWREPGAVLMMTANEEILFLPPRNRTAEIFYGRSIDPNDADVFEKTGFKAVLPKSAIETTFLRLIENAPKIYSERTDSQAEKLEALAPLHEEGNATALISKLRELKSPAEIALIQKASDATVAAHLAAWHAMKSGEYEYQIAAVMTYTYFGFGCERSAYAPIVGSGPNSVVLHYSANKRRMDAGEVVVMDVGAECSDYATDVTRTVPVNGKFSARQKEIYEIVLGAQKAAIAAVKPGAKMGRGAGTLQQIAFDYINTHGKDLHGAPLGKYFVHGLSHNVGLDVHDPPARMEDLKAGMVITIEPGIYIPEENIGVRIEDTILVTADGCKILTGALPKEVGEIERLVGK
;
A
#
# COMPACT_ATOMS: atom_id res chain seq x y z
N MET A 1 -20.49 26.98 -30.91
CA MET A 1 -19.03 27.27 -30.93
C MET A 1 -18.35 26.12 -30.20
N ARG A 2 -17.72 25.19 -30.94
CA ARG A 2 -17.10 23.99 -30.38
C ARG A 2 -15.69 24.39 -29.88
N VAL A 3 -15.46 24.32 -28.59
CA VAL A 3 -14.12 24.44 -28.02
C VAL A 3 -13.48 23.05 -28.11
N LEU A 4 -12.55 22.86 -29.03
CA LEU A 4 -11.64 21.71 -29.03
C LEU A 4 -10.66 21.89 -27.87
N LEU A 5 -10.82 21.10 -26.82
CA LEU A 5 -9.78 20.91 -25.80
C LEU A 5 -8.71 19.98 -26.41
N GLY A 6 -7.60 20.57 -26.81
CA GLY A 6 -6.41 19.82 -27.25
C GLY A 6 -5.79 19.10 -26.03
N LEU A 7 -6.02 17.80 -25.92
CA LEU A 7 -5.27 16.94 -25.02
C LEU A 7 -3.84 16.82 -25.56
N LEU A 8 -2.88 17.47 -24.93
CA LEU A 8 -1.45 17.15 -25.10
C LEU A 8 -1.25 15.75 -24.47
N LEU A 9 -1.30 14.73 -25.32
CA LEU A 9 -0.78 13.39 -25.01
C LEU A 9 0.75 13.52 -24.89
N ALA A 10 1.23 13.71 -23.67
CA ALA A 10 2.61 13.38 -23.34
C ALA A 10 2.72 11.85 -23.53
N VAL A 11 3.50 11.43 -24.54
CA VAL A 11 3.87 10.03 -24.72
C VAL A 11 4.70 9.64 -23.50
N ALA A 12 4.07 9.03 -22.51
CA ALA A 12 4.77 8.35 -21.44
C ALA A 12 5.58 7.21 -22.08
N PRO A 13 6.84 6.99 -21.66
CA PRO A 13 7.58 5.82 -22.12
C PRO A 13 6.76 4.58 -21.75
N ALA A 14 6.64 3.64 -22.68
CA ALA A 14 5.96 2.38 -22.48
C ALA A 14 6.72 1.59 -21.40
N PHE A 15 6.34 1.76 -20.15
CA PHE A 15 6.77 0.88 -19.06
C PHE A 15 6.11 -0.46 -19.26
N SER A 16 6.89 -1.56 -19.17
CA SER A 16 6.33 -2.91 -19.14
C SER A 16 5.31 -3.00 -18.01
N GLU A 17 4.10 -3.46 -18.29
CA GLU A 17 3.08 -3.67 -17.27
C GLU A 17 3.54 -4.79 -16.32
N GLY A 18 3.99 -4.42 -15.12
CA GLY A 18 4.37 -5.34 -14.06
C GLY A 18 5.88 -5.43 -13.75
N ILE A 19 6.21 -6.30 -12.81
CA ILE A 19 7.60 -6.57 -12.43
C ILE A 19 8.27 -7.44 -13.50
N PRO A 20 9.51 -7.13 -13.94
CA PRO A 20 10.27 -7.98 -14.88
C PRO A 20 10.43 -9.40 -14.36
N LYS A 21 10.25 -10.40 -15.24
CA LYS A 21 10.28 -11.83 -14.84
C LYS A 21 11.58 -12.26 -14.18
N ASP A 22 12.69 -11.67 -14.55
CA ASP A 22 14.03 -11.96 -14.01
C ASP A 22 14.26 -11.40 -12.59
N GLU A 23 13.41 -10.47 -12.16
CA GLU A 23 13.49 -9.92 -10.79
C GLU A 23 13.08 -10.96 -9.73
N PHE A 24 12.08 -11.80 -10.01
CA PHE A 24 11.64 -12.83 -9.06
C PHE A 24 12.74 -13.87 -8.71
N PRO A 25 13.45 -14.47 -9.67
CA PRO A 25 14.61 -15.31 -9.35
C PRO A 25 15.71 -14.56 -8.58
N ALA A 26 15.92 -13.27 -8.87
CA ALA A 26 16.91 -12.47 -8.15
C ALA A 26 16.51 -12.28 -6.67
N ARG A 27 15.23 -11.98 -6.39
CA ARG A 27 14.68 -11.88 -5.02
C ARG A 27 14.83 -13.20 -4.26
N ARG A 28 14.52 -14.33 -4.89
CA ARG A 28 14.71 -15.67 -4.29
C ARG A 28 16.18 -15.98 -4.05
N ALA A 29 17.08 -15.63 -4.97
CA ALA A 29 18.51 -15.81 -4.80
C ALA A 29 19.06 -14.98 -3.63
N GLU A 30 18.55 -13.76 -3.43
CA GLU A 30 18.94 -12.92 -2.29
C GLU A 30 18.45 -13.52 -0.96
N LEU A 31 17.18 -13.94 -0.91
CA LEU A 31 16.61 -14.58 0.27
C LEU A 31 17.39 -15.84 0.70
N ARG A 32 17.80 -16.67 -0.25
CA ARG A 32 18.57 -17.92 0.02
C ARG A 32 19.89 -17.68 0.75
N LYS A 33 20.51 -16.51 0.63
CA LYS A 33 21.76 -16.18 1.34
C LYS A 33 21.59 -16.14 2.87
N SER A 34 20.37 -15.87 3.34
CA SER A 34 20.03 -15.78 4.76
C SER A 34 19.16 -16.93 5.26
N LEU A 35 18.83 -17.90 4.39
CA LEU A 35 17.92 -18.99 4.71
C LEU A 35 18.72 -20.19 5.29
N ASP A 36 18.59 -20.40 6.60
CA ASP A 36 19.22 -21.49 7.34
C ASP A 36 18.28 -22.70 7.60
N GLY A 37 17.15 -22.76 6.91
CA GLY A 37 16.12 -23.78 7.05
C GLY A 37 15.32 -24.00 5.79
N VAL A 38 14.10 -24.50 5.95
CA VAL A 38 13.11 -24.67 4.88
C VAL A 38 12.08 -23.57 4.97
N LEU A 39 11.93 -22.77 3.91
CA LEU A 39 10.83 -21.83 3.74
C LEU A 39 9.68 -22.53 3.02
N VAL A 40 8.46 -22.38 3.55
CA VAL A 40 7.22 -22.83 2.91
C VAL A 40 6.25 -21.67 2.85
N LEU A 41 5.79 -21.32 1.65
CA LEU A 41 4.74 -20.31 1.44
C LEU A 41 3.63 -20.89 0.59
N PHE A 42 2.41 -20.58 0.96
CA PHE A 42 1.21 -20.96 0.24
C PHE A 42 0.63 -19.78 -0.53
N ALA A 43 0.30 -20.00 -1.80
CA ALA A 43 -0.58 -19.10 -2.51
C ALA A 43 -1.95 -19.07 -1.80
N LYS A 44 -2.58 -17.90 -1.76
CA LYS A 44 -3.92 -17.77 -1.20
C LYS A 44 -4.86 -18.79 -1.84
N ALA A 45 -5.78 -19.34 -1.06
CA ALA A 45 -6.84 -20.19 -1.57
C ALA A 45 -7.81 -19.38 -2.44
N ASP A 46 -8.39 -20.04 -3.44
CA ASP A 46 -9.44 -19.43 -4.25
C ASP A 46 -10.69 -19.14 -3.41
N ASP A 47 -11.26 -17.96 -3.61
CA ASP A 47 -12.57 -17.59 -3.06
C ASP A 47 -13.48 -17.25 -4.26
N ASP A 48 -14.18 -18.25 -4.77
CA ASP A 48 -14.99 -18.25 -6.01
C ASP A 48 -15.92 -17.04 -6.21
N LEU A 49 -16.15 -16.24 -5.19
CA LEU A 49 -17.12 -15.14 -5.22
C LEU A 49 -16.48 -13.75 -5.09
N ARG A 50 -15.16 -13.66 -5.05
CA ARG A 50 -14.43 -12.40 -4.87
C ARG A 50 -13.26 -12.26 -5.83
N ASP A 51 -12.86 -11.02 -6.07
CA ASP A 51 -11.62 -10.75 -6.79
C ASP A 51 -10.45 -11.43 -6.08
N TYR A 52 -9.73 -12.28 -6.80
CA TYR A 52 -8.59 -12.99 -6.24
C TYR A 52 -7.43 -12.02 -5.99
N ILE A 53 -6.97 -11.99 -4.77
CA ILE A 53 -5.80 -11.22 -4.33
C ILE A 53 -4.80 -12.21 -3.78
N GLN A 54 -3.61 -12.28 -4.39
CA GLN A 54 -2.56 -13.20 -3.97
C GLN A 54 -1.98 -12.79 -2.61
N GLU A 55 -1.42 -13.77 -1.89
CA GLU A 55 -0.65 -13.51 -0.68
C GLU A 55 0.62 -12.70 -1.03
N PRO A 56 0.87 -11.55 -0.38
CA PRO A 56 1.92 -10.61 -0.81
C PRO A 56 3.34 -11.18 -0.81
N ASN A 57 3.74 -11.97 0.19
CA ASN A 57 5.08 -12.54 0.25
C ASN A 57 5.28 -13.65 -0.79
N PHE A 58 4.22 -14.44 -1.04
CA PHE A 58 4.22 -15.42 -2.10
C PHE A 58 4.35 -14.75 -3.46
N LEU A 59 3.54 -13.71 -3.72
CA LEU A 59 3.60 -12.91 -4.96
C LEU A 59 4.97 -12.26 -5.16
N TYR A 60 5.53 -11.67 -4.09
CA TYR A 60 6.84 -11.00 -4.12
C TYR A 60 7.98 -11.90 -4.59
N LEU A 61 7.95 -13.18 -4.17
CA LEU A 61 8.99 -14.15 -4.51
C LEU A 61 8.73 -14.90 -5.83
N THR A 62 7.47 -15.01 -6.26
CA THR A 62 7.13 -15.90 -7.37
C THR A 62 6.61 -15.17 -8.61
N GLY A 63 5.95 -14.02 -8.45
CA GLY A 63 5.15 -13.37 -9.48
C GLY A 63 3.93 -14.17 -9.90
N TRP A 64 3.59 -15.23 -9.19
CA TRP A 64 2.52 -16.15 -9.52
C TRP A 64 1.16 -15.68 -8.97
N ARG A 65 0.16 -15.57 -9.84
CA ARG A 65 -1.15 -14.97 -9.52
C ARG A 65 -2.31 -15.97 -9.48
N GLU A 66 -2.05 -17.25 -9.75
CA GLU A 66 -3.09 -18.27 -9.65
C GLU A 66 -3.16 -18.88 -8.25
N PRO A 67 -4.35 -19.30 -7.78
CA PRO A 67 -4.51 -19.86 -6.45
C PRO A 67 -3.90 -21.26 -6.31
N GLY A 68 -3.68 -21.65 -5.06
CA GLY A 68 -3.38 -23.01 -4.67
C GLY A 68 -1.98 -23.52 -4.97
N ALA A 69 -1.05 -22.68 -5.44
CA ALA A 69 0.36 -23.04 -5.57
C ALA A 69 1.06 -23.06 -4.20
N VAL A 70 2.23 -23.70 -4.11
CA VAL A 70 3.08 -23.70 -2.91
C VAL A 70 4.53 -23.49 -3.33
N LEU A 71 5.26 -22.64 -2.63
CA LEU A 71 6.67 -22.44 -2.78
C LEU A 71 7.42 -23.12 -1.62
N MET A 72 8.38 -23.99 -1.93
CA MET A 72 9.37 -24.45 -0.95
C MET A 72 10.76 -24.03 -1.36
N MET A 73 11.53 -23.54 -0.40
CA MET A 73 12.91 -23.10 -0.62
C MET A 73 13.82 -23.51 0.51
N THR A 74 15.07 -23.82 0.14
CA THR A 74 16.22 -23.93 1.04
C THR A 74 17.35 -23.05 0.51
N ALA A 75 18.48 -22.97 1.18
CA ALA A 75 19.67 -22.31 0.65
C ALA A 75 20.08 -22.82 -0.74
N ASN A 76 19.77 -24.09 -1.07
CA ASN A 76 20.26 -24.76 -2.27
C ASN A 76 19.18 -25.08 -3.32
N GLU A 77 17.92 -25.18 -2.91
CA GLU A 77 16.81 -25.60 -3.77
C GLU A 77 15.65 -24.60 -3.73
N GLU A 78 14.92 -24.49 -4.83
CA GLU A 78 13.65 -23.80 -4.91
C GLU A 78 12.68 -24.61 -5.79
N ILE A 79 11.49 -24.88 -5.27
CA ILE A 79 10.50 -25.76 -5.90
C ILE A 79 9.12 -25.07 -5.83
N LEU A 80 8.49 -24.94 -6.98
CA LEU A 80 7.10 -24.52 -7.07
C LEU A 80 6.20 -25.75 -7.23
N PHE A 81 5.18 -25.85 -6.39
CA PHE A 81 4.16 -26.89 -6.51
C PHE A 81 2.89 -26.29 -7.09
N LEU A 82 2.38 -26.91 -8.14
CA LEU A 82 1.15 -26.47 -8.80
C LEU A 82 0.02 -27.51 -8.62
N PRO A 83 -1.23 -27.06 -8.51
CA PRO A 83 -2.38 -27.95 -8.57
C PRO A 83 -2.43 -28.64 -9.94
N PRO A 84 -2.98 -29.89 -10.03
CA PRO A 84 -3.24 -30.52 -11.33
C PRO A 84 -4.37 -29.77 -12.05
N ARG A 85 -4.38 -29.83 -13.38
CA ARG A 85 -5.44 -29.25 -14.20
C ARG A 85 -6.82 -29.77 -13.77
N ASN A 86 -7.73 -28.85 -13.62
CA ASN A 86 -9.16 -29.16 -13.45
C ASN A 86 -9.93 -28.70 -14.69
N ARG A 87 -10.24 -29.65 -15.60
CA ARG A 87 -10.93 -29.35 -16.86
C ARG A 87 -12.32 -28.75 -16.68
N THR A 88 -12.98 -29.03 -15.56
CA THR A 88 -14.28 -28.42 -15.24
C THR A 88 -14.09 -26.96 -14.84
N ALA A 89 -13.12 -26.65 -13.97
CA ALA A 89 -12.81 -25.28 -13.60
C ALA A 89 -12.33 -24.44 -14.80
N GLU A 90 -11.59 -25.05 -15.76
CA GLU A 90 -11.14 -24.36 -16.97
C GLU A 90 -12.28 -23.84 -17.86
N ILE A 91 -13.48 -24.41 -17.77
CA ILE A 91 -14.66 -23.91 -18.49
C ILE A 91 -15.09 -22.54 -17.94
N PHE A 92 -14.89 -22.32 -16.64
CA PHE A 92 -15.31 -21.10 -15.94
C PHE A 92 -14.22 -20.04 -15.88
N TYR A 93 -12.95 -20.46 -15.67
CA TYR A 93 -11.84 -19.56 -15.34
C TYR A 93 -10.74 -19.52 -16.39
N GLY A 94 -10.86 -20.30 -17.48
CA GLY A 94 -9.80 -20.44 -18.46
C GLY A 94 -8.79 -21.53 -18.10
N ARG A 95 -7.82 -21.76 -19.00
CA ARG A 95 -6.81 -22.80 -18.85
C ARG A 95 -5.79 -22.43 -17.79
N SER A 96 -5.67 -23.24 -16.75
CA SER A 96 -4.58 -23.17 -15.75
C SER A 96 -3.31 -23.87 -16.26
N ILE A 97 -2.17 -23.49 -15.70
CA ILE A 97 -0.86 -24.12 -15.97
C ILE A 97 -0.75 -25.42 -15.17
N ASP A 98 -0.40 -26.50 -15.87
CA ASP A 98 -0.17 -27.81 -15.25
C ASP A 98 1.33 -28.04 -15.04
N PRO A 99 1.76 -28.69 -13.93
CA PRO A 99 3.17 -29.01 -13.70
C PRO A 99 3.81 -29.87 -14.79
N ASN A 100 3.00 -30.56 -15.63
CA ASN A 100 3.46 -31.37 -16.75
C ASN A 100 3.40 -30.64 -18.10
N ASP A 101 3.01 -29.37 -18.16
CA ASP A 101 3.03 -28.58 -19.40
C ASP A 101 4.49 -28.42 -19.88
N ALA A 102 4.71 -28.59 -21.20
CA ALA A 102 6.06 -28.55 -21.78
C ALA A 102 6.79 -27.21 -21.58
N ASP A 103 6.05 -26.14 -21.43
CA ASP A 103 6.52 -24.75 -21.23
C ASP A 103 6.40 -24.24 -19.79
N VAL A 104 6.17 -25.15 -18.82
CA VAL A 104 5.96 -24.80 -17.40
C VAL A 104 7.12 -24.01 -16.81
N PHE A 105 8.36 -24.36 -17.13
CA PHE A 105 9.54 -23.68 -16.63
C PHE A 105 9.68 -22.25 -17.18
N GLU A 106 9.35 -22.07 -18.46
CA GLU A 106 9.34 -20.73 -19.08
C GLU A 106 8.26 -19.83 -18.47
N LYS A 107 7.06 -20.40 -18.25
CA LYS A 107 5.91 -19.66 -17.71
C LYS A 107 6.10 -19.29 -16.23
N THR A 108 6.63 -20.20 -15.43
CA THR A 108 6.77 -20.01 -13.99
C THR A 108 8.08 -19.34 -13.57
N GLY A 109 9.14 -19.44 -14.39
CA GLY A 109 10.49 -19.00 -14.04
C GLY A 109 11.17 -19.88 -12.99
N PHE A 110 10.64 -21.09 -12.72
CA PHE A 110 11.24 -22.08 -11.81
C PHE A 110 11.88 -23.23 -12.60
N LYS A 111 13.01 -23.71 -12.10
CA LYS A 111 13.70 -24.89 -12.68
C LYS A 111 13.12 -26.21 -12.18
N ALA A 112 12.44 -26.21 -11.05
CA ALA A 112 11.74 -27.34 -10.49
C ALA A 112 10.28 -26.99 -10.23
N VAL A 113 9.37 -27.64 -10.95
CA VAL A 113 7.92 -27.53 -10.78
C VAL A 113 7.37 -28.94 -10.57
N LEU A 114 6.64 -29.15 -9.50
CA LEU A 114 6.11 -30.47 -9.11
C LEU A 114 4.59 -30.37 -8.88
N PRO A 115 3.86 -31.50 -9.00
CA PRO A 115 2.46 -31.53 -8.61
C PRO A 115 2.30 -31.43 -7.09
N LYS A 116 1.19 -30.84 -6.63
CA LYS A 116 0.87 -30.69 -5.20
C LYS A 116 0.89 -31.99 -4.42
N SER A 117 0.64 -33.14 -5.06
CA SER A 117 0.73 -34.46 -4.43
C SER A 117 2.14 -34.82 -3.91
N ALA A 118 3.17 -34.11 -4.39
CA ALA A 118 4.55 -34.33 -3.94
C ALA A 118 4.96 -33.46 -2.73
N ILE A 119 4.06 -32.62 -2.20
CA ILE A 119 4.36 -31.65 -1.13
C ILE A 119 4.94 -32.35 0.11
N GLU A 120 4.19 -33.30 0.71
CA GLU A 120 4.58 -33.94 1.97
C GLU A 120 5.91 -34.69 1.85
N THR A 121 6.05 -35.48 0.77
CA THR A 121 7.29 -36.24 0.54
C THR A 121 8.48 -35.31 0.34
N THR A 122 8.30 -34.21 -0.40
CA THR A 122 9.37 -33.24 -0.62
C THR A 122 9.69 -32.47 0.66
N PHE A 123 8.69 -32.08 1.42
CA PHE A 123 8.87 -31.39 2.69
C PHE A 123 9.69 -32.26 3.67
N LEU A 124 9.31 -33.52 3.88
CA LEU A 124 10.03 -34.45 4.75
C LEU A 124 11.50 -34.64 4.32
N ARG A 125 11.76 -34.70 3.01
CA ARG A 125 13.12 -34.74 2.47
C ARG A 125 13.93 -33.47 2.77
N LEU A 126 13.29 -32.27 2.60
CA LEU A 126 14.00 -31.02 2.77
C LEU A 126 14.31 -30.70 4.24
N ILE A 127 13.44 -31.10 5.17
CA ILE A 127 13.64 -30.85 6.60
C ILE A 127 14.61 -31.79 7.25
N GLU A 128 14.95 -32.95 6.65
CA GLU A 128 15.83 -33.99 7.25
C GLU A 128 17.13 -33.40 7.78
N ASN A 129 17.69 -32.39 7.09
CA ASN A 129 18.94 -31.72 7.46
C ASN A 129 18.76 -30.21 7.74
N ALA A 130 17.55 -29.75 7.95
CA ALA A 130 17.25 -28.35 8.21
C ALA A 130 16.95 -28.15 9.70
N PRO A 131 17.53 -27.15 10.38
CA PRO A 131 17.26 -26.92 11.79
C PRO A 131 15.91 -26.24 12.01
N LYS A 132 15.35 -25.56 10.98
CA LYS A 132 14.24 -24.64 11.13
C LYS A 132 13.27 -24.68 9.94
N ILE A 133 11.98 -24.43 10.23
CA ILE A 133 10.91 -24.25 9.23
C ILE A 133 10.45 -22.81 9.29
N TYR A 134 10.47 -22.12 8.16
CA TYR A 134 9.95 -20.76 7.99
C TYR A 134 8.61 -20.81 7.27
N SER A 135 7.58 -20.30 7.92
CA SER A 135 6.24 -20.21 7.36
C SER A 135 5.58 -18.88 7.76
N GLU A 136 4.40 -18.63 7.25
CA GLU A 136 3.51 -17.58 7.73
C GLU A 136 2.69 -18.11 8.91
N ARG A 137 2.80 -17.46 10.07
CA ARG A 137 2.22 -17.92 11.35
C ARG A 137 0.69 -18.06 11.37
N THR A 138 0.01 -17.51 10.39
CA THR A 138 -1.46 -17.52 10.29
C THR A 138 -1.98 -18.49 9.22
N ASP A 139 -1.09 -19.23 8.55
CA ASP A 139 -1.49 -20.15 7.49
C ASP A 139 -1.77 -21.55 8.04
N SER A 140 -3.03 -21.96 8.01
CA SER A 140 -3.46 -23.28 8.48
C SER A 140 -2.94 -24.47 7.67
N GLN A 141 -2.45 -24.24 6.44
CA GLN A 141 -1.80 -25.26 5.62
C GLN A 141 -0.35 -25.46 6.07
N ALA A 142 0.32 -24.37 6.47
CA ALA A 142 1.65 -24.42 7.06
C ALA A 142 1.62 -25.19 8.37
N GLU A 143 0.67 -24.93 9.26
CA GLU A 143 0.48 -25.67 10.53
C GLU A 143 0.38 -27.18 10.33
N LYS A 144 -0.31 -27.64 9.26
CA LYS A 144 -0.42 -29.08 8.96
C LYS A 144 0.90 -29.70 8.52
N LEU A 145 1.75 -28.97 7.79
CA LEU A 145 3.07 -29.46 7.41
C LEU A 145 4.03 -29.43 8.62
N GLU A 146 3.99 -28.38 9.41
CA GLU A 146 4.81 -28.25 10.63
C GLU A 146 4.52 -29.37 11.63
N ALA A 147 3.25 -29.81 11.73
CA ALA A 147 2.87 -30.95 12.55
C ALA A 147 3.54 -32.28 12.16
N LEU A 148 4.06 -32.41 10.92
CA LEU A 148 4.86 -33.56 10.50
C LEU A 148 6.30 -33.49 11.01
N ALA A 149 6.74 -32.34 11.53
CA ALA A 149 8.12 -32.09 11.97
C ALA A 149 8.17 -31.37 13.34
N PRO A 150 7.55 -31.92 14.39
CA PRO A 150 7.28 -31.21 15.66
C PRO A 150 8.56 -30.89 16.48
N LEU A 151 9.72 -31.34 16.06
CA LEU A 151 11.00 -31.11 16.74
C LEU A 151 11.83 -29.98 16.08
N HIS A 152 11.35 -29.41 14.98
CA HIS A 152 12.03 -28.32 14.28
C HIS A 152 11.69 -26.97 14.92
N GLU A 153 12.65 -26.05 14.89
CA GLU A 153 12.43 -24.68 15.31
C GLU A 153 11.53 -23.96 14.30
N GLU A 154 10.53 -23.23 14.80
CA GLU A 154 9.66 -22.38 13.97
C GLU A 154 10.32 -21.04 13.67
N GLY A 155 10.40 -20.69 12.41
CA GLY A 155 10.84 -19.39 11.90
C GLY A 155 9.66 -18.53 11.42
N ASN A 156 9.90 -17.25 11.24
CA ASN A 156 8.92 -16.33 10.68
C ASN A 156 9.32 -15.91 9.26
N ALA A 157 8.61 -16.42 8.26
CA ALA A 157 8.85 -16.12 6.85
C ALA A 157 8.69 -14.62 6.55
N THR A 158 7.64 -13.98 7.09
CA THR A 158 7.40 -12.54 6.93
C THR A 158 8.58 -11.71 7.42
N ALA A 159 9.21 -12.08 8.55
CA ALA A 159 10.37 -11.35 9.08
C ALA A 159 11.62 -11.45 8.17
N LEU A 160 11.78 -12.54 7.44
CA LEU A 160 12.86 -12.69 6.47
C LEU A 160 12.59 -11.89 5.20
N ILE A 161 11.38 -12.01 4.66
CA ILE A 161 10.98 -11.40 3.37
C ILE A 161 10.83 -9.90 3.51
N SER A 162 10.36 -9.42 4.65
CA SER A 162 10.19 -7.98 4.91
C SER A 162 11.47 -7.16 4.73
N LYS A 163 12.63 -7.75 5.02
CA LYS A 163 13.93 -7.10 4.81
C LYS A 163 14.21 -6.83 3.33
N LEU A 164 13.72 -7.70 2.44
CA LEU A 164 13.85 -7.51 0.99
C LEU A 164 12.81 -6.50 0.48
N ARG A 165 11.59 -6.54 1.01
CA ARG A 165 10.49 -5.63 0.65
C ARG A 165 10.73 -4.20 1.13
N GLU A 166 11.59 -3.99 2.13
CA GLU A 166 11.89 -2.66 2.68
C GLU A 166 12.41 -1.69 1.61
N LEU A 167 13.30 -2.15 0.73
CA LEU A 167 13.88 -1.34 -0.34
C LEU A 167 13.25 -1.72 -1.68
N LYS A 168 12.57 -0.76 -2.29
CA LYS A 168 11.84 -0.96 -3.54
C LYS A 168 12.79 -0.91 -4.75
N SER A 169 12.64 -1.87 -5.65
CA SER A 169 13.33 -1.84 -6.94
C SER A 169 12.82 -0.70 -7.83
N PRO A 170 13.54 -0.33 -8.89
CA PRO A 170 13.04 0.64 -9.87
C PRO A 170 11.70 0.25 -10.50
N ALA A 171 11.44 -1.05 -10.71
CA ALA A 171 10.17 -1.53 -11.25
C ALA A 171 9.03 -1.37 -10.24
N GLU A 172 9.27 -1.70 -8.97
CA GLU A 172 8.30 -1.48 -7.88
C GLU A 172 7.97 0.00 -7.73
N ILE A 173 8.98 0.88 -7.75
CA ILE A 173 8.78 2.34 -7.68
C ILE A 173 7.94 2.83 -8.86
N ALA A 174 8.13 2.29 -10.06
CA ALA A 174 7.33 2.67 -11.24
C ALA A 174 5.85 2.29 -11.08
N LEU A 175 5.54 1.12 -10.49
CA LEU A 175 4.18 0.69 -10.21
C LEU A 175 3.52 1.55 -9.12
N ILE A 176 4.23 1.85 -8.04
CA ILE A 176 3.77 2.77 -6.99
C ILE A 176 3.54 4.17 -7.57
N GLN A 177 4.39 4.64 -8.50
CA GLN A 177 4.17 5.93 -9.19
C GLN A 177 2.89 5.88 -10.04
N LYS A 178 2.62 4.77 -10.78
CA LYS A 178 1.38 4.59 -11.54
C LYS A 178 0.15 4.66 -10.63
N ALA A 179 0.18 3.97 -9.49
CA ALA A 179 -0.87 4.02 -8.48
C ALA A 179 -1.05 5.44 -7.89
N SER A 180 0.07 6.14 -7.66
CA SER A 180 0.06 7.54 -7.19
C SER A 180 -0.57 8.48 -8.21
N ASP A 181 -0.23 8.35 -9.50
CA ASP A 181 -0.79 9.18 -10.57
C ASP A 181 -2.31 8.94 -10.73
N ALA A 182 -2.77 7.69 -10.63
CA ALA A 182 -4.18 7.34 -10.63
C ALA A 182 -4.93 7.96 -9.43
N THR A 183 -4.30 7.94 -8.26
CA THR A 183 -4.88 8.50 -7.03
C THR A 183 -4.93 10.02 -7.07
N VAL A 184 -3.91 10.68 -7.59
CA VAL A 184 -3.91 12.13 -7.85
C VAL A 184 -5.09 12.51 -8.76
N ALA A 185 -5.26 11.79 -9.88
CA ALA A 185 -6.38 12.03 -10.79
C ALA A 185 -7.75 11.79 -10.11
N ALA A 186 -7.86 10.77 -9.27
CA ALA A 186 -9.06 10.46 -8.52
C ALA A 186 -9.43 11.56 -7.51
N HIS A 187 -8.47 12.11 -6.78
CA HIS A 187 -8.70 13.27 -5.91
C HIS A 187 -9.23 14.47 -6.70
N LEU A 188 -8.59 14.80 -7.83
CA LEU A 188 -9.02 15.92 -8.66
C LEU A 188 -10.43 15.70 -9.22
N ALA A 189 -10.77 14.49 -9.67
CA ALA A 189 -12.12 14.13 -10.13
C ALA A 189 -13.14 14.25 -8.99
N ALA A 190 -12.80 13.79 -7.78
CA ALA A 190 -13.63 13.91 -6.59
C ALA A 190 -13.86 15.39 -6.20
N TRP A 191 -12.82 16.24 -6.29
CA TRP A 191 -12.96 17.68 -5.99
C TRP A 191 -13.89 18.40 -6.96
N HIS A 192 -13.84 18.05 -8.25
CA HIS A 192 -14.81 18.59 -9.24
C HIS A 192 -16.23 18.10 -9.00
N ALA A 193 -16.40 16.85 -8.53
CA ALA A 193 -17.71 16.30 -8.21
C ALA A 193 -18.26 16.79 -6.86
N MET A 194 -17.43 17.39 -6.00
CA MET A 194 -17.78 17.76 -4.63
C MET A 194 -18.89 18.82 -4.60
N LYS A 195 -20.00 18.50 -3.95
CA LYS A 195 -21.13 19.42 -3.72
C LYS A 195 -21.79 19.16 -2.39
N SER A 196 -22.28 20.22 -1.75
CA SER A 196 -23.16 20.07 -0.59
C SER A 196 -24.43 19.32 -0.97
N GLY A 197 -24.84 18.38 -0.14
CA GLY A 197 -26.00 17.53 -0.36
C GLY A 197 -25.67 16.15 -0.97
N GLU A 198 -24.50 15.99 -1.57
CA GLU A 198 -24.01 14.68 -2.02
C GLU A 198 -23.60 13.80 -0.81
N TYR A 199 -23.58 12.49 -1.02
CA TYR A 199 -23.15 11.54 0.00
C TYR A 199 -21.67 11.16 -0.13
N GLU A 200 -21.04 10.85 0.99
CA GLU A 200 -19.63 10.42 1.05
C GLU A 200 -19.33 9.25 0.09
N TYR A 201 -20.24 8.25 -0.02
CA TYR A 201 -20.07 7.13 -0.95
C TYR A 201 -20.10 7.53 -2.43
N GLN A 202 -20.74 8.63 -2.80
CA GLN A 202 -20.73 9.11 -4.18
C GLN A 202 -19.36 9.64 -4.57
N ILE A 203 -18.68 10.32 -3.64
CA ILE A 203 -17.31 10.77 -3.82
C ILE A 203 -16.36 9.57 -3.88
N ALA A 204 -16.50 8.60 -2.97
CA ALA A 204 -15.72 7.36 -3.00
C ALA A 204 -15.91 6.59 -4.34
N ALA A 205 -17.14 6.56 -4.88
CA ALA A 205 -17.43 5.93 -6.17
C ALA A 205 -16.73 6.63 -7.35
N VAL A 206 -16.68 7.96 -7.37
CA VAL A 206 -15.94 8.75 -8.38
C VAL A 206 -14.46 8.38 -8.35
N MET A 207 -13.88 8.27 -7.16
CA MET A 207 -12.47 7.91 -6.99
C MET A 207 -12.19 6.50 -7.51
N THR A 208 -12.97 5.51 -7.11
CA THR A 208 -12.83 4.12 -7.56
C THR A 208 -13.01 3.99 -9.08
N TYR A 209 -14.00 4.68 -9.66
CA TYR A 209 -14.18 4.71 -11.12
C TYR A 209 -12.93 5.25 -11.82
N THR A 210 -12.31 6.28 -11.25
CA THR A 210 -11.10 6.88 -11.83
C THR A 210 -9.93 5.90 -11.82
N TYR A 211 -9.76 5.11 -10.75
CA TYR A 211 -8.71 4.07 -10.69
C TYR A 211 -8.82 3.07 -11.83
N PHE A 212 -10.03 2.56 -12.09
CA PHE A 212 -10.27 1.64 -13.22
C PHE A 212 -9.96 2.31 -14.56
N GLY A 213 -10.24 3.62 -14.71
CA GLY A 213 -9.89 4.39 -15.91
C GLY A 213 -8.38 4.49 -16.17
N PHE A 214 -7.55 4.32 -15.13
CA PHE A 214 -6.09 4.24 -15.22
C PHE A 214 -5.56 2.81 -15.39
N GLY A 215 -6.45 1.81 -15.44
CA GLY A 215 -6.08 0.39 -15.52
C GLY A 215 -5.49 -0.13 -14.21
N CYS A 216 -5.90 0.43 -13.08
CA CYS A 216 -5.65 -0.14 -11.76
C CYS A 216 -6.78 -1.09 -11.39
N GLU A 217 -6.48 -2.15 -10.66
CA GLU A 217 -7.42 -3.24 -10.42
C GLU A 217 -8.44 -2.90 -9.34
N ARG A 218 -8.05 -2.09 -8.33
CA ARG A 218 -8.90 -1.80 -7.15
C ARG A 218 -8.39 -0.63 -6.33
N SER A 219 -9.12 -0.32 -5.27
CA SER A 219 -8.61 0.50 -4.16
C SER A 219 -7.65 -0.36 -3.31
N ALA A 220 -6.53 0.21 -2.87
CA ALA A 220 -5.56 -0.44 -2.00
C ALA A 220 -6.14 -0.78 -0.61
N TYR A 221 -7.13 -0.01 -0.19
CA TYR A 221 -7.90 -0.19 1.05
C TYR A 221 -9.30 0.41 0.90
N ALA A 222 -10.17 0.17 1.88
CA ALA A 222 -11.52 0.73 1.87
C ALA A 222 -11.42 2.27 1.89
N PRO A 223 -11.98 2.99 0.90
CA PRO A 223 -11.91 4.44 0.85
C PRO A 223 -12.44 5.11 2.13
N ILE A 224 -11.70 6.06 2.66
CA ILE A 224 -12.11 6.89 3.78
C ILE A 224 -12.54 8.24 3.22
N VAL A 225 -13.84 8.54 3.28
CA VAL A 225 -14.42 9.82 2.89
C VAL A 225 -15.26 10.30 4.06
N GLY A 226 -14.63 11.02 4.99
CA GLY A 226 -15.24 11.43 6.25
C GLY A 226 -15.55 12.92 6.30
N SER A 227 -16.85 13.30 6.30
CA SER A 227 -17.30 14.68 6.31
C SER A 227 -17.74 15.15 7.69
N GLY A 228 -17.50 16.43 8.03
CA GLY A 228 -17.92 17.03 9.30
C GLY A 228 -17.52 16.17 10.50
N PRO A 229 -18.47 15.66 11.31
CA PRO A 229 -18.16 14.85 12.49
C PRO A 229 -17.43 13.53 12.16
N ASN A 230 -17.54 13.01 10.93
CA ASN A 230 -16.81 11.82 10.51
C ASN A 230 -15.34 12.10 10.18
N SER A 231 -14.97 13.35 9.94
CA SER A 231 -13.59 13.75 9.66
C SER A 231 -12.64 13.50 10.83
N VAL A 232 -13.17 13.37 12.06
CA VAL A 232 -12.36 13.08 13.27
C VAL A 232 -12.23 11.60 13.57
N VAL A 233 -12.82 10.72 12.74
CA VAL A 233 -12.71 9.26 12.86
C VAL A 233 -11.68 8.77 11.86
N LEU A 234 -10.51 8.33 12.35
CA LEU A 234 -9.30 8.09 11.53
C LEU A 234 -9.52 7.13 10.36
N HIS A 235 -10.19 5.99 10.59
CA HIS A 235 -10.45 4.95 9.58
C HIS A 235 -11.96 4.84 9.27
N TYR A 236 -12.62 5.98 9.07
CA TYR A 236 -14.04 6.01 8.74
C TYR A 236 -14.28 5.53 7.30
N SER A 237 -14.75 4.31 7.14
CA SER A 237 -14.99 3.69 5.82
C SER A 237 -16.46 3.43 5.51
N ALA A 238 -17.39 3.78 6.41
CA ALA A 238 -18.82 3.59 6.16
C ALA A 238 -19.36 4.46 5.01
N ASN A 239 -18.84 5.67 4.85
CA ASN A 239 -19.14 6.62 3.75
C ASN A 239 -20.64 6.85 3.52
N LYS A 240 -21.45 6.93 4.59
CA LYS A 240 -22.92 6.96 4.48
C LYS A 240 -23.54 8.31 4.76
N ARG A 241 -22.76 9.28 5.23
CA ARG A 241 -23.28 10.59 5.62
C ARG A 241 -23.46 11.47 4.38
N ARG A 242 -24.51 12.32 4.42
CA ARG A 242 -24.67 13.43 3.49
C ARG A 242 -23.76 14.58 3.93
N MET A 243 -22.99 15.12 3.00
CA MET A 243 -22.06 16.22 3.24
C MET A 243 -22.80 17.56 3.25
N ASP A 244 -22.58 18.38 4.28
CA ASP A 244 -23.23 19.68 4.42
C ASP A 244 -22.27 20.85 4.10
N ALA A 245 -22.83 21.97 3.64
CA ALA A 245 -22.04 23.16 3.35
C ALA A 245 -21.36 23.68 4.63
N GLY A 246 -20.11 24.13 4.50
CA GLY A 246 -19.33 24.65 5.63
C GLY A 246 -18.55 23.57 6.41
N GLU A 247 -18.65 22.30 6.02
CA GLU A 247 -17.85 21.21 6.58
C GLU A 247 -16.58 20.98 5.79
N VAL A 248 -15.62 20.30 6.41
CA VAL A 248 -14.48 19.68 5.73
C VAL A 248 -14.75 18.20 5.49
N VAL A 249 -14.10 17.65 4.47
CA VAL A 249 -14.08 16.22 4.16
C VAL A 249 -12.62 15.76 4.15
N VAL A 250 -12.28 14.78 4.98
CA VAL A 250 -11.05 14.01 4.88
C VAL A 250 -11.26 12.93 3.83
N MET A 251 -10.47 12.92 2.78
CA MET A 251 -10.42 11.88 1.77
C MET A 251 -9.05 11.20 1.84
N ASP A 252 -9.05 9.99 2.37
CA ASP A 252 -7.88 9.14 2.52
C ASP A 252 -8.11 7.89 1.68
N VAL A 253 -7.38 7.81 0.58
CA VAL A 253 -7.62 6.84 -0.49
C VAL A 253 -6.34 6.52 -1.24
N GLY A 254 -6.25 5.30 -1.74
CA GLY A 254 -5.15 4.85 -2.57
C GLY A 254 -5.63 3.88 -3.66
N ALA A 255 -5.09 4.00 -4.85
CA ALA A 255 -5.22 3.00 -5.90
C ALA A 255 -4.23 1.86 -5.66
N GLU A 256 -4.56 0.68 -6.14
CA GLU A 256 -3.64 -0.44 -6.29
C GLU A 256 -3.53 -0.80 -7.77
N CYS A 257 -2.32 -0.71 -8.29
CA CYS A 257 -2.03 -0.99 -9.70
C CYS A 257 -0.96 -2.07 -9.81
N SER A 258 -1.27 -3.18 -10.47
CA SER A 258 -0.40 -4.35 -10.58
C SER A 258 0.09 -4.85 -9.22
N ASP A 259 -0.82 -4.90 -8.24
CA ASP A 259 -0.66 -5.27 -6.82
C ASP A 259 0.16 -4.26 -5.97
N TYR A 260 0.60 -3.12 -6.51
CA TYR A 260 1.32 -2.11 -5.73
C TYR A 260 0.38 -0.97 -5.33
N ALA A 261 0.38 -0.68 -4.04
CA ALA A 261 -0.45 0.33 -3.40
C ALA A 261 0.19 1.72 -3.44
N THR A 262 -0.62 2.73 -3.24
CA THR A 262 -0.25 4.08 -2.79
C THR A 262 -1.18 4.52 -1.68
N ASP A 263 -0.80 5.55 -0.93
CA ASP A 263 -1.61 6.12 0.16
C ASP A 263 -1.56 7.64 0.12
N VAL A 264 -2.75 8.27 0.09
CA VAL A 264 -2.85 9.72 -0.09
C VAL A 264 -4.05 10.28 0.64
N THR A 265 -3.81 11.23 1.53
CA THR A 265 -4.91 11.98 2.15
C THR A 265 -4.89 13.45 1.74
N ARG A 266 -6.06 13.97 1.45
CA ARG A 266 -6.34 15.42 1.41
C ARG A 266 -7.62 15.73 2.17
N THR A 267 -7.60 16.89 2.84
CA THR A 267 -8.79 17.46 3.47
C THR A 267 -9.23 18.68 2.68
N VAL A 268 -10.50 18.72 2.28
CA VAL A 268 -11.03 19.83 1.48
C VAL A 268 -12.37 20.34 2.04
N PRO A 269 -12.74 21.61 1.80
CA PRO A 269 -14.05 22.13 2.21
C PRO A 269 -15.14 21.70 1.23
N VAL A 270 -16.29 21.21 1.73
CA VAL A 270 -17.41 20.70 0.91
C VAL A 270 -17.90 21.72 -0.13
N ASN A 271 -17.94 23.00 0.22
CA ASN A 271 -18.43 24.09 -0.64
C ASN A 271 -17.30 24.96 -1.23
N GLY A 272 -16.08 24.44 -1.32
CA GLY A 272 -14.94 25.09 -1.95
C GLY A 272 -14.34 26.27 -1.16
N LYS A 273 -14.73 26.45 0.11
CA LYS A 273 -14.18 27.50 0.99
C LYS A 273 -14.02 27.01 2.42
N PHE A 274 -12.81 27.11 2.94
CA PHE A 274 -12.55 26.89 4.36
C PHE A 274 -13.10 28.04 5.21
N SER A 275 -13.64 27.73 6.38
CA SER A 275 -13.84 28.75 7.41
C SER A 275 -12.48 29.23 7.97
N ALA A 276 -12.45 30.33 8.67
CA ALA A 276 -11.20 30.84 9.26
C ALA A 276 -10.52 29.80 10.17
N ARG A 277 -11.33 29.08 10.98
CA ARG A 277 -10.82 28.05 11.90
C ARG A 277 -10.34 26.79 11.16
N GLN A 278 -11.08 26.32 10.16
CA GLN A 278 -10.67 25.18 9.34
C GLN A 278 -9.36 25.47 8.61
N LYS A 279 -9.24 26.70 8.06
CA LYS A 279 -8.01 27.14 7.40
C LYS A 279 -6.83 27.17 8.36
N GLU A 280 -7.00 27.71 9.58
CA GLU A 280 -5.97 27.73 10.61
C GLU A 280 -5.46 26.31 10.91
N ILE A 281 -6.37 25.36 11.20
CA ILE A 281 -6.00 23.96 11.48
C ILE A 281 -5.33 23.32 10.26
N TYR A 282 -5.86 23.55 9.06
CA TYR A 282 -5.30 23.02 7.83
C TYR A 282 -3.85 23.51 7.60
N GLU A 283 -3.61 24.82 7.76
CA GLU A 283 -2.27 25.41 7.56
C GLU A 283 -1.25 24.90 8.59
N ILE A 284 -1.69 24.59 9.83
CA ILE A 284 -0.83 23.96 10.85
C ILE A 284 -0.45 22.54 10.43
N VAL A 285 -1.41 21.72 9.98
CA VAL A 285 -1.13 20.36 9.51
C VAL A 285 -0.21 20.39 8.28
N LEU A 286 -0.47 21.29 7.33
CA LEU A 286 0.37 21.47 6.15
C LEU A 286 1.80 21.88 6.52
N GLY A 287 1.94 22.79 7.48
CA GLY A 287 3.24 23.21 7.99
C GLY A 287 4.01 22.07 8.65
N ALA A 288 3.32 21.25 9.45
CA ALA A 288 3.90 20.07 10.07
C ALA A 288 4.37 19.04 9.02
N GLN A 289 3.55 18.79 7.97
CA GLN A 289 3.91 17.92 6.87
C GLN A 289 5.15 18.43 6.12
N LYS A 290 5.17 19.71 5.77
CA LYS A 290 6.33 20.33 5.09
C LYS A 290 7.60 20.24 5.93
N ALA A 291 7.51 20.47 7.25
CA ALA A 291 8.66 20.38 8.16
C ALA A 291 9.19 18.95 8.25
N ALA A 292 8.31 17.95 8.33
CA ALA A 292 8.70 16.55 8.35
C ALA A 292 9.33 16.13 7.01
N ILE A 293 8.71 16.45 5.87
CA ILE A 293 9.23 16.13 4.52
C ILE A 293 10.61 16.75 4.30
N ALA A 294 10.83 17.99 4.73
CA ALA A 294 12.12 18.65 4.62
C ALA A 294 13.26 17.96 5.40
N ALA A 295 12.92 17.14 6.39
CA ALA A 295 13.87 16.36 7.18
C ALA A 295 14.05 14.91 6.68
N VAL A 296 13.28 14.47 5.66
CA VAL A 296 13.41 13.13 5.08
C VAL A 296 14.71 13.01 4.30
N LYS A 297 15.57 12.09 4.73
CA LYS A 297 16.81 11.69 4.06
C LYS A 297 17.30 10.37 4.64
N PRO A 298 18.23 9.65 4.01
CA PRO A 298 18.86 8.48 4.62
C PRO A 298 19.45 8.79 6.00
N GLY A 299 19.22 7.90 6.97
CA GLY A 299 19.62 8.06 8.37
C GLY A 299 18.67 8.93 9.22
N ALA A 300 17.63 9.53 8.65
CA ALA A 300 16.58 10.16 9.44
C ALA A 300 15.80 9.10 10.23
N LYS A 301 15.52 9.41 11.50
CA LYS A 301 14.84 8.47 12.40
C LYS A 301 13.33 8.60 12.31
N MET A 302 12.67 7.45 12.24
CA MET A 302 11.22 7.33 12.36
C MET A 302 10.81 7.05 13.82
N GLY A 303 9.50 6.94 14.07
CA GLY A 303 8.99 6.61 15.38
C GLY A 303 8.95 7.79 16.35
N ARG A 304 8.72 7.50 17.65
CA ARG A 304 8.58 8.51 18.71
C ARG A 304 9.91 8.78 19.40
N GLY A 305 10.17 10.05 19.74
CA GLY A 305 11.33 10.47 20.49
C GLY A 305 12.04 11.69 19.91
N ALA A 306 12.98 12.26 20.64
CA ALA A 306 13.71 13.45 20.22
C ALA A 306 14.50 13.22 18.91
N GLY A 307 14.41 14.16 17.98
CA GLY A 307 15.12 14.12 16.71
C GLY A 307 14.51 13.21 15.63
N THR A 308 13.33 12.64 15.87
CA THR A 308 12.59 11.85 14.88
C THR A 308 11.67 12.70 14.02
N LEU A 309 11.27 12.18 12.83
CA LEU A 309 10.31 12.87 11.96
C LEU A 309 8.95 13.06 12.67
N GLN A 310 8.51 12.06 13.43
CA GLN A 310 7.31 12.16 14.28
C GLN A 310 7.40 13.34 15.25
N GLN A 311 8.54 13.52 15.92
CA GLN A 311 8.71 14.62 16.87
C GLN A 311 8.71 15.99 16.18
N ILE A 312 9.33 16.10 15.00
CA ILE A 312 9.31 17.33 14.21
C ILE A 312 7.88 17.75 13.89
N ALA A 313 7.04 16.81 13.38
CA ALA A 313 5.64 17.09 13.08
C ALA A 313 4.84 17.44 14.36
N PHE A 314 5.04 16.68 15.44
CA PHE A 314 4.37 16.91 16.71
C PHE A 314 4.71 18.29 17.29
N ASP A 315 6.00 18.67 17.33
CA ASP A 315 6.45 19.95 17.87
C ASP A 315 5.90 21.11 17.04
N TYR A 316 5.84 20.96 15.72
CA TYR A 316 5.23 21.97 14.86
C TYR A 316 3.75 22.18 15.23
N ILE A 317 2.95 21.11 15.27
CA ILE A 317 1.53 21.18 15.67
C ILE A 317 1.36 21.77 17.07
N ASN A 318 2.18 21.31 18.02
CA ASN A 318 2.08 21.68 19.42
C ASN A 318 2.42 23.16 19.71
N THR A 319 3.18 23.80 18.82
CA THR A 319 3.65 25.18 18.99
C THR A 319 2.89 26.22 18.17
N HIS A 320 2.20 25.80 17.08
CA HIS A 320 1.61 26.73 16.11
C HIS A 320 0.10 26.96 16.28
N GLY A 321 -0.57 26.28 17.19
CA GLY A 321 -2.00 26.50 17.41
C GLY A 321 -2.48 26.08 18.78
N LYS A 322 -3.71 26.51 19.07
CA LYS A 322 -4.39 26.23 20.34
C LYS A 322 -5.82 25.76 20.07
N ASP A 323 -6.35 24.95 20.98
CA ASP A 323 -7.76 24.62 21.02
C ASP A 323 -8.61 25.76 21.55
N LEU A 324 -9.93 25.59 21.62
CA LEU A 324 -10.88 26.59 22.12
C LEU A 324 -10.67 26.95 23.61
N HIS A 325 -9.89 26.16 24.35
CA HIS A 325 -9.54 26.36 25.75
C HIS A 325 -8.13 26.95 25.95
N GLY A 326 -7.43 27.26 24.85
CA GLY A 326 -6.07 27.80 24.87
C GLY A 326 -4.96 26.77 25.09
N ALA A 327 -5.26 25.46 25.08
CA ALA A 327 -4.28 24.40 25.18
C ALA A 327 -3.64 24.09 23.81
N PRO A 328 -2.36 23.65 23.79
CA PRO A 328 -1.67 23.26 22.54
C PRO A 328 -2.38 22.12 21.80
N LEU A 329 -2.29 22.11 20.46
CA LEU A 329 -2.98 21.15 19.59
C LEU A 329 -2.30 19.77 19.49
N GLY A 330 -1.10 19.59 20.04
CA GLY A 330 -0.36 18.32 19.97
C GLY A 330 -1.14 17.10 20.48
N LYS A 331 -2.04 17.28 21.46
CA LYS A 331 -2.91 16.21 21.99
C LYS A 331 -3.89 15.63 20.97
N TYR A 332 -4.16 16.36 19.88
CA TYR A 332 -5.06 15.93 18.81
C TYR A 332 -4.33 15.25 17.62
N PHE A 333 -2.99 15.15 17.69
CA PHE A 333 -2.21 14.32 16.77
C PHE A 333 -1.97 12.94 17.41
N VAL A 334 -2.88 12.02 17.19
CA VAL A 334 -3.05 10.78 17.96
C VAL A 334 -2.47 9.51 17.31
N HIS A 335 -1.96 9.61 16.09
CA HIS A 335 -1.41 8.46 15.34
C HIS A 335 0.07 8.63 14.94
N GLY A 336 0.64 7.64 14.28
CA GLY A 336 1.99 7.68 13.73
C GLY A 336 2.07 8.62 12.53
N LEU A 337 3.26 9.19 12.28
CA LEU A 337 3.49 10.07 11.14
C LEU A 337 3.60 9.33 9.81
N SER A 338 3.94 8.02 9.83
CA SER A 338 4.40 7.33 8.63
C SER A 338 4.40 5.82 8.79
N HIS A 339 4.21 5.14 7.67
CA HIS A 339 4.44 3.71 7.48
C HIS A 339 5.06 3.46 6.09
N ASN A 340 5.57 2.22 5.86
CA ASN A 340 6.01 1.81 4.53
C ASN A 340 4.81 1.57 3.61
N VAL A 341 5.02 1.75 2.30
CA VAL A 341 4.05 1.45 1.24
C VAL A 341 4.71 0.56 0.18
N GLY A 342 4.00 -0.44 -0.32
CA GLY A 342 4.51 -1.37 -1.33
C GLY A 342 3.42 -2.27 -1.89
N LEU A 343 3.62 -3.59 -1.82
CA LEU A 343 2.59 -4.60 -2.11
C LEU A 343 1.42 -4.54 -1.11
N ASP A 344 1.71 -4.14 0.11
CA ASP A 344 0.69 -3.78 1.09
C ASP A 344 0.69 -2.26 1.27
N VAL A 345 -0.48 -1.68 1.56
CA VAL A 345 -0.55 -0.26 1.95
C VAL A 345 0.25 -0.01 3.23
N HIS A 346 0.18 -0.93 4.20
CA HIS A 346 1.06 -0.99 5.36
C HIS A 346 2.15 -2.05 5.14
N ASP A 347 3.10 -1.74 4.26
CA ASP A 347 4.15 -2.67 3.83
C ASP A 347 5.14 -2.97 4.97
N PRO A 348 5.60 -4.22 5.15
CA PRO A 348 6.59 -4.53 6.15
C PRO A 348 7.99 -3.93 5.81
N PRO A 349 8.87 -3.74 6.82
CA PRO A 349 8.64 -4.02 8.24
C PRO A 349 7.71 -2.98 8.90
N ALA A 350 6.89 -3.44 9.85
CA ALA A 350 5.97 -2.55 10.58
C ALA A 350 6.68 -1.50 11.45
N ARG A 351 7.95 -1.69 11.76
CA ARG A 351 8.80 -0.74 12.47
C ARG A 351 9.97 -0.35 11.59
N MET A 352 10.02 0.94 11.26
CA MET A 352 11.16 1.56 10.61
C MET A 352 12.09 2.14 11.69
N GLU A 353 13.37 1.83 11.61
CA GLU A 353 14.38 2.42 12.50
C GLU A 353 14.95 3.69 11.86
N ASP A 354 15.85 3.53 10.91
CA ASP A 354 16.45 4.62 10.15
C ASP A 354 16.04 4.53 8.68
N LEU A 355 15.72 5.66 8.07
CA LEU A 355 15.39 5.70 6.65
C LEU A 355 16.58 5.33 5.78
N LYS A 356 16.33 4.58 4.71
CA LYS A 356 17.31 4.19 3.70
C LYS A 356 16.83 4.63 2.31
N ALA A 357 17.75 4.96 1.43
CA ALA A 357 17.42 5.22 0.03
C ALA A 357 16.74 3.98 -0.60
N GLY A 358 15.67 4.18 -1.34
CA GLY A 358 14.83 3.13 -1.91
C GLY A 358 13.61 2.76 -1.07
N MET A 359 13.48 3.23 0.17
CA MET A 359 12.23 3.10 0.91
C MET A 359 11.14 3.98 0.31
N VAL A 360 9.90 3.47 0.30
CA VAL A 360 8.69 4.25 0.00
C VAL A 360 7.84 4.28 1.26
N ILE A 361 7.51 5.50 1.70
CA ILE A 361 6.84 5.77 2.99
C ILE A 361 5.73 6.81 2.81
N THR A 362 4.81 6.90 3.78
CA THR A 362 3.90 8.04 3.92
C THR A 362 4.50 9.14 4.78
N ILE A 363 4.02 10.39 4.64
CA ILE A 363 4.16 11.47 5.64
C ILE A 363 2.78 12.10 5.80
N GLU A 364 2.13 11.82 6.93
CA GLU A 364 0.69 12.00 7.12
C GLU A 364 0.29 12.64 8.47
N PRO A 365 0.82 13.80 8.87
CA PRO A 365 0.36 14.42 10.11
C PRO A 365 -1.13 14.77 10.04
N GLY A 366 -1.82 14.71 11.20
CA GLY A 366 -3.22 15.06 11.32
C GLY A 366 -3.58 15.69 12.64
N ILE A 367 -4.66 16.47 12.64
CA ILE A 367 -5.29 17.07 13.82
C ILE A 367 -6.77 16.72 13.79
N TYR A 368 -7.29 16.14 14.87
CA TYR A 368 -8.68 15.70 14.97
C TYR A 368 -9.31 16.26 16.24
N ILE A 369 -10.22 17.24 16.08
CA ILE A 369 -10.87 18.00 17.18
C ILE A 369 -12.36 17.65 17.20
N PRO A 370 -12.79 16.64 18.00
CA PRO A 370 -14.19 16.21 18.03
C PRO A 370 -15.15 17.35 18.44
N GLU A 371 -14.73 18.21 19.35
CA GLU A 371 -15.53 19.32 19.87
C GLU A 371 -15.87 20.36 18.80
N GLU A 372 -15.03 20.44 17.76
CA GLU A 372 -15.20 21.36 16.63
C GLU A 372 -15.72 20.66 15.36
N ASN A 373 -15.83 19.32 15.34
CA ASN A 373 -16.09 18.49 14.15
C ASN A 373 -15.09 18.79 13.02
N ILE A 374 -13.83 19.04 13.38
CA ILE A 374 -12.75 19.35 12.44
C ILE A 374 -11.68 18.27 12.54
N GLY A 375 -11.59 17.45 11.50
CA GLY A 375 -10.46 16.54 11.24
C GLY A 375 -9.71 17.02 10.01
N VAL A 376 -8.39 17.10 10.11
CA VAL A 376 -7.51 17.42 8.98
C VAL A 376 -6.35 16.44 8.96
N ARG A 377 -6.16 15.74 7.85
CA ARG A 377 -4.96 14.96 7.52
C ARG A 377 -4.48 15.39 6.13
N ILE A 378 -3.17 15.53 5.97
CA ILE A 378 -2.51 15.80 4.69
C ILE A 378 -1.37 14.80 4.57
N GLU A 379 -1.44 13.98 3.55
CA GLU A 379 -0.55 12.86 3.35
C GLU A 379 -0.03 12.78 1.93
N ASP A 380 1.22 12.44 1.79
CA ASP A 380 1.86 12.11 0.53
C ASP A 380 2.66 10.80 0.64
N THR A 381 2.63 9.99 -0.41
CA THR A 381 3.56 8.87 -0.61
C THR A 381 4.90 9.42 -1.11
N ILE A 382 5.99 9.02 -0.45
CA ILE A 382 7.33 9.60 -0.60
C ILE A 382 8.37 8.50 -0.84
N LEU A 383 9.17 8.66 -1.90
CA LEU A 383 10.38 7.86 -2.12
C LEU A 383 11.58 8.53 -1.44
N VAL A 384 12.27 7.81 -0.58
CA VAL A 384 13.56 8.25 0.00
C VAL A 384 14.65 8.10 -1.07
N THR A 385 15.32 9.19 -1.39
CA THR A 385 16.44 9.23 -2.37
C THR A 385 17.80 9.20 -1.66
N ALA A 386 18.89 9.19 -2.41
CA ALA A 386 20.23 9.14 -1.84
C ALA A 386 20.58 10.35 -0.97
N ASP A 387 19.95 11.51 -1.21
CA ASP A 387 20.27 12.80 -0.60
C ASP A 387 19.04 13.54 -0.01
N GLY A 388 17.84 12.93 -0.09
CA GLY A 388 16.60 13.55 0.36
C GLY A 388 15.40 12.68 0.07
N CYS A 389 14.37 13.25 -0.60
CA CYS A 389 13.19 12.51 -1.01
C CYS A 389 12.55 13.06 -2.29
N LYS A 390 11.73 12.20 -2.94
CA LYS A 390 10.82 12.55 -4.03
C LYS A 390 9.39 12.29 -3.58
N ILE A 391 8.53 13.30 -3.67
CA ILE A 391 7.09 13.14 -3.39
C ILE A 391 6.45 12.53 -4.65
N LEU A 392 6.01 11.27 -4.57
CA LEU A 392 5.39 10.56 -5.71
C LEU A 392 4.01 11.13 -6.05
N THR A 393 3.31 11.66 -5.06
CA THR A 393 1.98 12.27 -5.15
C THR A 393 2.03 13.80 -5.25
N GLY A 394 3.21 14.37 -5.52
CA GLY A 394 3.46 15.82 -5.49
C GLY A 394 2.66 16.65 -6.50
N ALA A 395 2.05 16.02 -7.51
CA ALA A 395 1.16 16.70 -8.47
C ALA A 395 -0.21 17.06 -7.87
N LEU A 396 -0.59 16.47 -6.72
CA LEU A 396 -1.85 16.78 -6.05
C LEU A 396 -1.72 18.05 -5.21
N PRO A 397 -2.46 19.13 -5.52
CA PRO A 397 -2.38 20.38 -4.78
C PRO A 397 -2.66 20.20 -3.28
N LYS A 398 -1.98 21.03 -2.46
CA LYS A 398 -2.18 21.05 -1.00
C LYS A 398 -2.15 22.46 -0.39
N GLU A 399 -1.88 23.48 -1.19
CA GLU A 399 -2.01 24.85 -0.71
C GLU A 399 -3.49 25.28 -0.67
N VAL A 400 -3.90 25.96 0.40
CA VAL A 400 -5.30 26.40 0.61
C VAL A 400 -5.87 27.09 -0.62
N GLY A 401 -5.12 28.05 -1.20
CA GLY A 401 -5.58 28.81 -2.36
C GLY A 401 -5.77 27.96 -3.63
N GLU A 402 -5.05 26.84 -3.78
CA GLU A 402 -5.21 25.91 -4.89
C GLU A 402 -6.45 25.04 -4.71
N ILE A 403 -6.64 24.49 -3.49
CA ILE A 403 -7.82 23.71 -3.14
C ILE A 403 -9.09 24.53 -3.35
N GLU A 404 -9.14 25.76 -2.83
CA GLU A 404 -10.30 26.63 -2.96
C GLU A 404 -10.61 27.07 -4.40
N ARG A 405 -9.64 26.95 -5.32
CA ARG A 405 -9.86 27.18 -6.76
C ARG A 405 -10.43 25.96 -7.48
N LEU A 406 -10.19 24.76 -6.99
CA LEU A 406 -10.49 23.50 -7.69
C LEU A 406 -11.75 22.82 -7.18
N VAL A 407 -12.04 22.91 -5.87
CA VAL A 407 -13.16 22.18 -5.27
C VAL A 407 -14.51 22.79 -5.68
N GLY A 408 -15.42 21.94 -6.20
CA GLY A 408 -16.80 22.31 -6.56
C GLY A 408 -16.92 23.20 -7.82
N LYS A 409 -15.97 23.10 -8.74
CA LYS A 409 -15.94 23.95 -9.95
C LYS A 409 -15.88 23.19 -11.25
#